data_a4d1f3ef2019f6af144a282ab0485875
#
_entry.id   a4d1f3ef2019f6af144a282ab0485875
#
_cell.length_a   1.000
_cell.length_b   1.000
_cell.length_c   1.000
_cell.angle_alpha   90.00
_cell.angle_beta   90.00
_cell.angle_gamma   90.00
#
_symmetry.space_group_name_H-M   'P 1'
#
loop_
_entity.id
_entity.type
_entity.pdbx_description
1 polymer ?
#
loop_
_entity_poly.entity_id
_entity_poly.type
_entity_poly.pdbx_seq_one_letter_code
_entity_poly.pdbx_strand_id
1 'polypeptide(L)'
;MVFYLLAKFFYFTSQRKDKQEPVRFIINPDTGLNIIPVDYVAKVIVNTFERDDIEQLNIVNYNSFNMVQGLQLIMKEVGYTNFTLIPNHLDFQYKNTIEKLYYESIGKHLKPYFIADANEYDTTVLNSILKIPKLDNEDFTNLIRYAIDNDFQDIKV
;
A
#
# COMPACT_ATOMS: atom_id res chain seq x y z
N MET A 1 3.05 0.80 8.05
CA MET A 1 2.85 0.49 6.62
C MET A 1 1.92 1.53 6.00
N VAL A 2 2.29 2.05 4.82
CA VAL A 2 1.61 3.18 4.14
C VAL A 2 0.11 2.95 3.92
N PHE A 3 -0.29 1.76 3.46
CA PHE A 3 -1.70 1.46 3.18
C PHE A 3 -2.57 1.31 4.45
N TYR A 4 -2.00 0.98 5.61
CA TYR A 4 -2.75 0.97 6.87
C TYR A 4 -3.16 2.37 7.32
N LEU A 5 -2.32 3.39 7.07
CA LEU A 5 -2.70 4.78 7.34
C LEU A 5 -3.89 5.20 6.50
N LEU A 6 -3.91 4.81 5.22
CA LEU A 6 -5.01 5.06 4.32
C LEU A 6 -6.29 4.34 4.79
N ALA A 7 -6.19 3.05 5.05
CA ALA A 7 -7.31 2.24 5.53
C ALA A 7 -7.89 2.81 6.85
N LYS A 8 -7.02 3.13 7.81
CA LYS A 8 -7.41 3.74 9.09
C LYS A 8 -8.17 5.05 8.92
N PHE A 9 -7.65 5.96 8.09
CA PHE A 9 -8.29 7.25 7.85
C PHE A 9 -9.71 7.08 7.28
N PHE A 10 -9.87 6.27 6.23
CA PHE A 10 -11.16 6.07 5.58
C PHE A 10 -12.10 5.18 6.37
N TYR A 11 -11.61 4.24 7.16
CA TYR A 11 -12.41 3.47 8.11
C TYR A 11 -13.11 4.40 9.11
N PHE A 12 -12.37 5.26 9.82
CA PHE A 12 -12.99 6.18 10.78
C PHE A 12 -13.83 7.26 10.11
N THR A 13 -13.51 7.63 8.87
CA THR A 13 -14.33 8.58 8.10
C THR A 13 -15.65 7.93 7.66
N SER A 14 -15.65 6.66 7.26
CA SER A 14 -16.85 5.92 6.85
C SER A 14 -17.83 5.68 8.00
N GLN A 15 -17.34 5.58 9.24
CA GLN A 15 -18.18 5.41 10.44
C GLN A 15 -18.99 6.67 10.83
N ARG A 16 -18.66 7.83 10.27
CA ARG A 16 -19.43 9.04 10.51
C ARG A 16 -20.80 8.93 9.83
N LYS A 17 -21.85 9.33 10.56
CA LYS A 17 -23.25 9.25 10.08
C LYS A 17 -23.56 10.21 8.94
N ASP A 18 -22.68 11.18 8.70
CA ASP A 18 -22.83 12.16 7.64
C ASP A 18 -22.54 11.52 6.27
N LYS A 19 -23.15 12.10 5.24
CA LYS A 19 -22.98 11.66 3.85
C LYS A 19 -21.48 11.65 3.49
N GLN A 20 -20.98 10.52 2.99
CA GLN A 20 -19.60 10.44 2.52
C GLN A 20 -19.36 11.45 1.40
N GLU A 21 -18.48 12.42 1.65
CA GLU A 21 -18.07 13.39 0.64
C GLU A 21 -17.16 12.72 -0.41
N PRO A 22 -17.25 13.10 -1.69
CA PRO A 22 -16.40 12.51 -2.72
C PRO A 22 -14.92 12.86 -2.51
N VAL A 23 -14.05 11.88 -2.61
CA VAL A 23 -12.59 12.06 -2.56
C VAL A 23 -11.95 11.63 -3.86
N ARG A 24 -11.12 12.51 -4.43
CA ARG A 24 -10.33 12.20 -5.62
C ARG A 24 -8.92 11.81 -5.22
N PHE A 25 -8.47 10.66 -5.71
CA PHE A 25 -7.10 10.22 -5.53
C PHE A 25 -6.28 10.50 -6.79
N ILE A 26 -5.21 11.28 -6.61
CA ILE A 26 -4.22 11.48 -7.65
C ILE A 26 -3.34 10.22 -7.67
N ILE A 27 -3.34 9.50 -8.79
CA ILE A 27 -2.67 8.20 -8.88
C ILE A 27 -2.12 7.96 -10.29
N ASN A 28 -0.91 7.42 -10.34
CA ASN A 28 -0.37 6.81 -11.54
C ASN A 28 -0.90 5.37 -11.63
N PRO A 29 -1.67 5.00 -12.67
CA PRO A 29 -2.27 3.67 -12.78
C PRO A 29 -1.25 2.54 -12.93
N ASP A 30 -0.04 2.87 -13.39
CA ASP A 30 1.04 1.90 -13.65
C ASP A 30 1.91 1.66 -12.41
N THR A 31 1.71 2.42 -11.33
CA THR A 31 2.50 2.23 -10.09
C THR A 31 2.03 1.02 -9.29
N GLY A 32 2.94 0.50 -8.47
CA GLY A 32 2.68 -0.67 -7.64
C GLY A 32 3.24 -0.56 -6.23
N LEU A 33 2.68 -1.32 -5.33
CA LEU A 33 3.15 -1.50 -3.97
C LEU A 33 4.11 -2.68 -3.89
N ASN A 34 5.33 -2.41 -3.46
CA ASN A 34 6.32 -3.44 -3.17
C ASN A 34 6.04 -4.00 -1.76
N ILE A 35 5.21 -5.05 -1.70
CA ILE A 35 4.81 -5.68 -0.44
C ILE A 35 5.51 -7.03 -0.32
N ILE A 36 6.22 -7.22 0.79
CA ILE A 36 6.95 -8.45 1.08
C ILE A 36 6.57 -8.93 2.47
N PRO A 37 6.23 -10.23 2.63
CA PRO A 37 6.03 -10.83 3.94
C PRO A 37 7.32 -10.80 4.77
N VAL A 38 7.19 -10.45 6.06
CA VAL A 38 8.35 -10.32 6.96
C VAL A 38 9.06 -11.66 7.20
N ASP A 39 8.33 -12.76 7.21
CA ASP A 39 8.90 -14.11 7.33
C ASP A 39 9.73 -14.51 6.11
N TYR A 40 9.35 -14.06 4.91
CA TYR A 40 10.17 -14.21 3.71
C TYR A 40 11.48 -13.43 3.85
N VAL A 41 11.43 -12.18 4.30
CA VAL A 41 12.62 -11.35 4.54
C VAL A 41 13.56 -12.04 5.54
N ALA A 42 13.02 -12.55 6.65
CA ALA A 42 13.78 -13.27 7.66
C ALA A 42 14.46 -14.52 7.07
N LYS A 43 13.74 -15.31 6.28
CA LYS A 43 14.32 -16.51 5.60
C LYS A 43 15.43 -16.14 4.63
N VAL A 44 15.27 -15.06 3.85
CA VAL A 44 16.31 -14.58 2.95
C VAL A 44 17.56 -14.18 3.74
N ILE A 45 17.41 -13.41 4.82
CA ILE A 45 18.53 -12.98 5.67
C ILE A 45 19.27 -14.22 6.23
N VAL A 46 18.55 -15.20 6.78
CA VAL A 46 19.16 -16.43 7.30
C VAL A 46 19.92 -17.20 6.22
N ASN A 47 19.34 -17.31 5.02
CA ASN A 47 19.96 -18.05 3.91
C ASN A 47 21.19 -17.34 3.30
N THR A 48 21.36 -16.05 3.57
CA THR A 48 22.48 -15.25 3.05
C THR A 48 23.54 -14.93 4.09
N PHE A 49 23.28 -15.18 5.37
CA PHE A 49 24.13 -14.75 6.48
C PHE A 49 25.58 -15.28 6.39
N GLU A 50 25.79 -16.47 5.85
CA GLU A 50 27.12 -17.10 5.71
C GLU A 50 27.63 -17.09 4.25
N ARG A 51 27.03 -16.25 3.38
CA ARG A 51 27.39 -16.21 1.96
C ARG A 51 28.30 -15.03 1.66
N ASP A 52 29.59 -15.30 1.56
CA ASP A 52 30.64 -14.30 1.26
C ASP A 52 30.60 -13.82 -0.20
N ASP A 53 29.83 -14.49 -1.08
CA ASP A 53 29.66 -14.14 -2.48
C ASP A 53 28.58 -13.08 -2.73
N ILE A 54 27.85 -12.63 -1.69
CA ILE A 54 26.79 -11.64 -1.77
C ILE A 54 27.18 -10.40 -0.95
N GLU A 55 27.68 -9.38 -1.62
CA GLU A 55 28.02 -8.10 -0.99
C GLU A 55 26.81 -7.21 -0.72
N GLN A 56 25.80 -7.27 -1.62
CA GLN A 56 24.59 -6.47 -1.52
C GLN A 56 23.40 -7.23 -2.11
N LEU A 57 22.25 -7.16 -1.44
CA LEU A 57 21.02 -7.78 -1.90
C LEU A 57 19.82 -6.88 -1.65
N ASN A 58 19.08 -6.58 -2.72
CA ASN A 58 17.77 -5.90 -2.61
C ASN A 58 16.68 -6.96 -2.39
N ILE A 59 16.05 -6.95 -1.21
CA ILE A 59 14.92 -7.83 -0.93
C ILE A 59 13.65 -7.09 -1.34
N VAL A 60 13.18 -7.38 -2.56
CA VAL A 60 12.06 -6.70 -3.20
C VAL A 60 11.10 -7.72 -3.85
N ASN A 61 9.84 -7.34 -3.99
CA ASN A 61 8.88 -8.13 -4.74
C ASN A 61 8.70 -7.52 -6.13
N TYR A 62 9.24 -8.17 -7.16
CA TYR A 62 9.08 -7.72 -8.55
C TYR A 62 7.63 -7.81 -9.05
N ASN A 63 6.80 -8.69 -8.44
CA ASN A 63 5.36 -8.75 -8.69
C ASN A 63 4.66 -7.71 -7.82
N SER A 64 4.99 -6.43 -8.00
CA SER A 64 4.37 -5.36 -7.23
C SER A 64 2.85 -5.43 -7.32
N PHE A 65 2.18 -5.27 -6.18
CA PHE A 65 0.72 -5.24 -6.15
C PHE A 65 0.23 -3.91 -6.76
N ASN A 66 -0.61 -3.96 -7.78
CA ASN A 66 -1.05 -2.75 -8.47
C ASN A 66 -1.73 -1.77 -7.50
N MET A 67 -1.30 -0.49 -7.52
CA MET A 67 -1.75 0.52 -6.57
C MET A 67 -3.24 0.85 -6.71
N VAL A 68 -3.75 0.91 -7.95
CA VAL A 68 -5.19 1.16 -8.21
C VAL A 68 -6.03 0.05 -7.61
N GLN A 69 -5.64 -1.20 -7.86
CA GLN A 69 -6.31 -2.37 -7.32
C GLN A 69 -6.25 -2.40 -5.79
N GLY A 70 -5.08 -2.13 -5.21
CA GLY A 70 -4.91 -2.04 -3.75
C GLY A 70 -5.80 -0.97 -3.13
N LEU A 71 -5.87 0.22 -3.73
CA LEU A 71 -6.74 1.29 -3.28
C LEU A 71 -8.22 0.89 -3.33
N GLN A 72 -8.66 0.27 -4.43
CA GLN A 72 -10.04 -0.19 -4.58
C GLN A 72 -10.43 -1.24 -3.52
N LEU A 73 -9.53 -2.18 -3.22
CA LEU A 73 -9.74 -3.18 -2.17
C LEU A 73 -9.81 -2.53 -0.78
N ILE A 74 -8.91 -1.60 -0.47
CA ILE A 74 -8.95 -0.85 0.79
C ILE A 74 -10.30 -0.15 0.95
N MET A 75 -10.69 0.64 -0.06
CA MET A 75 -11.92 1.44 0.00
C MET A 75 -13.17 0.58 0.15
N LYS A 76 -13.18 -0.59 -0.51
CA LYS A 76 -14.24 -1.59 -0.36
C LYS A 76 -14.31 -2.14 1.07
N GLU A 77 -13.19 -2.57 1.64
CA GLU A 77 -13.18 -3.18 2.98
C GLU A 77 -13.50 -2.17 4.10
N VAL A 78 -13.08 -0.91 3.95
CA VAL A 78 -13.43 0.15 4.92
C VAL A 78 -14.82 0.76 4.69
N GLY A 79 -15.55 0.33 3.67
CA GLY A 79 -16.91 0.80 3.39
C GLY A 79 -16.99 2.24 2.88
N TYR A 80 -15.94 2.77 2.23
CA TYR A 80 -15.93 4.10 1.65
C TYR A 80 -16.06 4.04 0.13
N THR A 81 -17.27 4.31 -0.40
CA THR A 81 -17.59 4.09 -1.82
C THR A 81 -17.51 5.35 -2.69
N ASN A 82 -17.52 6.54 -2.07
CA ASN A 82 -17.57 7.81 -2.79
C ASN A 82 -16.17 8.36 -3.11
N PHE A 83 -15.47 7.71 -4.04
CA PHE A 83 -14.16 8.15 -4.49
C PHE A 83 -13.97 8.02 -6.00
N THR A 84 -13.01 8.78 -6.54
CA THR A 84 -12.60 8.70 -7.95
C THR A 84 -11.09 8.75 -8.08
N LEU A 85 -10.57 8.13 -9.12
CA LEU A 85 -9.16 8.15 -9.48
C LEU A 85 -8.95 9.21 -10.56
N ILE A 86 -7.92 10.03 -10.41
CA ILE A 86 -7.58 11.08 -11.38
C ILE A 86 -6.10 10.99 -11.77
N PRO A 87 -5.74 11.38 -13.00
CA PRO A 87 -4.34 11.41 -13.42
C PRO A 87 -3.49 12.34 -12.54
N ASN A 88 -2.22 11.99 -12.36
CA ASN A 88 -1.28 12.70 -11.49
C ASN A 88 -0.86 14.09 -11.99
N HIS A 89 -1.13 14.41 -13.25
CA HIS A 89 -0.71 15.67 -13.90
C HIS A 89 -1.75 16.79 -13.87
N LEU A 90 -2.90 16.55 -13.24
CA LEU A 90 -3.95 17.58 -13.15
C LEU A 90 -3.67 18.55 -12.00
N ASP A 91 -3.87 19.87 -12.26
CA ASP A 91 -3.95 20.86 -11.19
C ASP A 91 -5.07 20.51 -10.24
N PHE A 92 -4.73 20.45 -8.95
CA PHE A 92 -5.61 19.93 -7.93
C PHE A 92 -5.98 21.00 -6.91
N GLN A 93 -7.27 21.34 -6.87
CA GLN A 93 -7.86 22.16 -5.81
C GLN A 93 -8.86 21.33 -5.02
N TYR A 94 -8.83 21.41 -3.71
CA TYR A 94 -9.76 20.68 -2.84
C TYR A 94 -11.21 21.09 -3.10
N LYS A 95 -12.09 20.10 -3.23
CA LYS A 95 -13.52 20.32 -3.48
C LYS A 95 -14.37 20.29 -2.21
N ASN A 96 -13.87 19.66 -1.14
CA ASN A 96 -14.61 19.49 0.10
C ASN A 96 -13.68 19.30 1.31
N THR A 97 -14.27 19.24 2.50
CA THR A 97 -13.55 19.17 3.77
C THR A 97 -12.79 17.86 3.95
N ILE A 98 -13.36 16.72 3.54
CA ILE A 98 -12.73 15.42 3.71
C ILE A 98 -11.51 15.29 2.77
N GLU A 99 -11.66 15.75 1.52
CA GLU A 99 -10.56 15.77 0.57
C GLU A 99 -9.40 16.65 1.06
N LYS A 100 -9.71 17.84 1.57
CA LYS A 100 -8.73 18.73 2.18
C LYS A 100 -8.04 18.06 3.36
N LEU A 101 -8.81 17.49 4.29
CA LEU A 101 -8.29 16.80 5.47
C LEU A 101 -7.39 15.63 5.09
N TYR A 102 -7.79 14.82 4.10
CA TYR A 102 -6.98 13.73 3.58
C TYR A 102 -5.62 14.24 3.07
N TYR A 103 -5.61 15.20 2.15
CA TYR A 103 -4.36 15.67 1.54
C TYR A 103 -3.45 16.45 2.48
N GLU A 104 -4.00 17.21 3.43
CA GLU A 104 -3.20 17.95 4.42
C GLU A 104 -2.66 17.07 5.56
N SER A 105 -3.28 15.89 5.81
CA SER A 105 -2.83 14.94 6.82
C SER A 105 -2.00 13.83 6.22
N ILE A 106 -2.63 12.71 5.90
CA ILE A 106 -1.95 11.50 5.43
C ILE A 106 -1.59 11.54 3.94
N GLY A 107 -2.40 12.18 3.11
CA GLY A 107 -2.24 12.22 1.66
C GLY A 107 -0.90 12.82 1.23
N LYS A 108 -0.39 13.82 1.95
CA LYS A 108 0.94 14.39 1.71
C LYS A 108 2.07 13.37 1.84
N HIS A 109 1.91 12.36 2.71
CA HIS A 109 2.88 11.28 2.89
C HIS A 109 2.66 10.12 1.91
N LEU A 110 1.43 9.94 1.43
CA LEU A 110 1.06 8.88 0.50
C LEU A 110 1.28 9.27 -0.97
N LYS A 111 1.15 10.56 -1.29
CA LYS A 111 1.29 11.07 -2.66
C LYS A 111 2.54 10.58 -3.38
N PRO A 112 3.76 10.59 -2.79
CA PRO A 112 4.95 10.09 -3.48
C PRO A 112 4.83 8.65 -3.96
N TYR A 113 4.12 7.80 -3.23
CA TYR A 113 3.88 6.40 -3.60
C TYR A 113 2.80 6.26 -4.68
N PHE A 114 1.81 7.13 -4.66
CA PHE A 114 0.69 7.09 -5.61
C PHE A 114 1.06 7.61 -7.00
N ILE A 115 1.99 8.55 -7.08
CA ILE A 115 2.41 9.16 -8.35
C ILE A 115 3.75 8.66 -8.86
N ALA A 116 4.44 7.79 -8.11
CA ALA A 116 5.72 7.21 -8.52
C ALA A 116 5.56 6.40 -9.81
N ASP A 117 6.62 6.38 -10.60
CA ASP A 117 6.73 5.42 -11.69
C ASP A 117 6.98 4.01 -11.13
N ALA A 118 6.65 3.01 -11.92
CA ALA A 118 6.98 1.64 -11.58
C ALA A 118 8.51 1.47 -11.51
N ASN A 119 9.00 0.90 -10.41
CA ASN A 119 10.42 0.60 -10.27
C ASN A 119 10.68 -0.84 -10.69
N GLU A 120 11.67 -1.02 -11.52
CA GLU A 120 12.21 -2.33 -11.89
C GLU A 120 13.44 -2.64 -11.04
N TYR A 121 13.51 -3.85 -10.52
CA TYR A 121 14.63 -4.33 -9.72
C TYR A 121 15.16 -5.64 -10.31
N ASP A 122 16.49 -5.76 -10.40
CA ASP A 122 17.09 -7.06 -10.67
C ASP A 122 16.94 -7.96 -9.44
N THR A 123 16.18 -9.02 -9.62
CA THR A 123 15.90 -10.03 -8.59
C THR A 123 16.54 -11.37 -8.87
N THR A 124 17.49 -11.44 -9.80
CA THR A 124 18.15 -12.70 -10.21
C THR A 124 18.80 -13.39 -9.02
N VAL A 125 19.60 -12.66 -8.25
CA VAL A 125 20.27 -13.20 -7.05
C VAL A 125 19.23 -13.58 -5.98
N LEU A 126 18.24 -12.71 -5.71
CA LEU A 126 17.19 -12.98 -4.73
C LEU A 126 16.42 -14.28 -5.06
N ASN A 127 16.00 -14.45 -6.32
CA ASN A 127 15.31 -15.66 -6.77
C ASN A 127 16.16 -16.94 -6.71
N SER A 128 17.49 -16.81 -6.81
CA SER A 128 18.40 -17.95 -6.63
C SER A 128 18.50 -18.41 -5.18
N ILE A 129 18.22 -17.53 -4.23
CA ILE A 129 18.25 -17.81 -2.79
C ILE A 129 16.93 -18.39 -2.32
N LEU A 130 15.84 -17.68 -2.61
CA LEU A 130 14.50 -18.05 -2.22
C LEU A 130 13.48 -17.44 -3.19
N LYS A 131 12.56 -18.27 -3.69
CA LYS A 131 11.52 -17.80 -4.61
C LYS A 131 10.64 -16.73 -3.95
N ILE A 132 10.45 -15.61 -4.66
CA ILE A 132 9.63 -14.50 -4.17
C ILE A 132 8.16 -14.91 -4.12
N PRO A 133 7.47 -14.72 -2.98
CA PRO A 133 6.05 -15.04 -2.84
C PRO A 133 5.20 -14.13 -3.72
N LYS A 134 4.14 -14.66 -4.28
CA LYS A 134 3.13 -13.87 -4.97
C LYS A 134 2.07 -13.45 -3.96
N LEU A 135 1.85 -12.16 -3.83
CA LEU A 135 0.74 -11.60 -3.06
C LEU A 135 -0.47 -11.48 -3.98
N ASP A 136 -1.59 -12.08 -3.63
CA ASP A 136 -2.84 -11.94 -4.38
C ASP A 136 -3.83 -11.01 -3.68
N ASN A 137 -5.01 -10.85 -4.29
CA ASN A 137 -6.05 -9.96 -3.77
C ASN A 137 -6.60 -10.42 -2.41
N GLU A 138 -6.67 -11.72 -2.20
CA GLU A 138 -7.18 -12.29 -0.95
C GLU A 138 -6.19 -12.04 0.18
N ASP A 139 -4.90 -12.27 -0.06
CA ASP A 139 -3.83 -11.96 0.89
C ASP A 139 -3.87 -10.49 1.28
N PHE A 140 -3.96 -9.58 0.30
CA PHE A 140 -4.00 -8.14 0.57
C PHE A 140 -5.27 -7.75 1.33
N THR A 141 -6.42 -8.29 0.96
CA THR A 141 -7.69 -8.05 1.64
C THR A 141 -7.63 -8.53 3.10
N ASN A 142 -7.04 -9.70 3.35
CA ASN A 142 -6.88 -10.23 4.70
C ASN A 142 -5.99 -9.34 5.58
N LEU A 143 -4.96 -8.70 5.03
CA LEU A 143 -4.17 -7.69 5.76
C LEU A 143 -5.02 -6.49 6.21
N ILE A 144 -5.93 -6.02 5.35
CA ILE A 144 -6.81 -4.89 5.68
C ILE A 144 -7.85 -5.30 6.71
N ARG A 145 -8.50 -6.46 6.55
CA ARG A 145 -9.47 -6.99 7.51
C ARG A 145 -8.86 -7.19 8.89
N TYR A 146 -7.67 -7.77 8.94
CA TYR A 146 -6.92 -7.92 10.18
C TYR A 146 -6.71 -6.58 10.90
N ALA A 147 -6.36 -5.53 10.17
CA ALA A 147 -6.21 -4.20 10.75
C ALA A 147 -7.53 -3.63 11.26
N ILE A 148 -8.63 -3.82 10.54
CA ILE A 148 -9.98 -3.41 10.96
C ILE A 148 -10.41 -4.15 12.22
N ASP A 149 -10.26 -5.48 12.26
CA ASP A 149 -10.67 -6.34 13.38
C ASP A 149 -9.88 -6.03 14.67
N ASN A 150 -8.69 -5.45 14.53
CA ASN A 150 -7.85 -5.01 15.65
C ASN A 150 -7.91 -3.49 15.88
N ASP A 151 -8.93 -2.77 15.36
CA ASP A 151 -9.11 -1.32 15.50
C ASP A 151 -7.88 -0.51 15.10
N PHE A 152 -7.06 -1.01 14.17
CA PHE A 152 -5.78 -0.41 13.77
C PHE A 152 -4.84 -0.14 14.96
N GLN A 153 -4.96 -0.90 16.02
CA GLN A 153 -4.05 -0.80 17.17
C GLN A 153 -2.71 -1.43 16.81
N ASP A 154 -1.63 -0.80 17.28
CA ASP A 154 -0.32 -1.41 17.22
C ASP A 154 -0.34 -2.65 18.13
N ILE A 155 -0.17 -3.83 17.54
CA ILE A 155 -0.01 -5.04 18.32
C ILE A 155 1.31 -4.88 19.06
N LYS A 156 1.23 -4.70 20.36
CA LYS A 156 2.40 -4.79 21.23
C LYS A 156 2.85 -6.25 21.21
N VAL A 157 3.89 -6.52 20.44
CA VAL A 157 4.62 -7.78 20.47
C VAL A 157 5.44 -7.83 21.76
#